data_3dca742ad4ae4dd4bac336bcdb5298a1
#
_entry.id   3dca742ad4ae4dd4bac336bcdb5298a1
#
_cell.length_a   1.000
_cell.length_b   1.000
_cell.length_c   1.000
_cell.angle_alpha   90.00
_cell.angle_beta   90.00
_cell.angle_gamma   90.00
#
_symmetry.space_group_name_H-M   'P 1'
#
loop_
_entity.id
_entity.type
_entity.pdbx_description
1 polymer ?
#
loop_
_entity_poly.entity_id
_entity_poly.type
_entity_poly.pdbx_seq_one_letter_code
_entity_poly.pdbx_strand_id
1 'polypeptide(L)'
;GAAEAGLVSGTEFGGDGLCSRGTIVTMLWKLAGKPTAQQESQSETEWNLLLVNPWNPVPQDFSIALAQIEGSDYSVDERCVDAMNQMMAHCWWAGNRPVVCSAYRTPEKQEQLFAKAVAKWMGFGLSRADAEREAAQETAVPGTSEHQAGLAVDIIDAGYPKLNEKQASMPTQKWLMEHCWEYGFILRYPEDKSDLTGIIYEPWHYRYVGVETAKVIHEQGLCLEEYLQQRAEYQSAVAWAWEKGVTASQNVDDFAPYNTCTRAQLVTFLHQALAES
;
A
#
# COMPACT_ATOMS: atom_id res chain seq x y z
N GLY A 1 27.46 -6.46 12.85
CA GLY A 1 27.30 -5.37 11.86
C GLY A 1 26.04 -4.55 12.12
N ALA A 2 25.67 -3.60 11.21
CA ALA A 2 24.52 -2.70 11.41
C ALA A 2 23.18 -3.45 11.54
N ALA A 3 22.99 -4.57 10.82
CA ALA A 3 21.81 -5.43 10.94
C ALA A 3 21.73 -6.11 12.32
N GLU A 4 22.84 -6.58 12.88
CA GLU A 4 22.90 -7.20 14.22
C GLU A 4 22.60 -6.18 15.33
N ALA A 5 22.95 -4.91 15.10
CA ALA A 5 22.62 -3.81 16.00
C ALA A 5 21.17 -3.29 15.86
N GLY A 6 20.35 -3.89 14.97
CA GLY A 6 18.99 -3.46 14.70
C GLY A 6 18.87 -2.08 14.05
N LEU A 7 19.95 -1.61 13.42
CA LEU A 7 20.01 -0.30 12.77
C LEU A 7 19.41 -0.30 11.38
N VAL A 8 19.44 -1.46 10.71
CA VAL A 8 18.84 -1.70 9.39
C VAL A 8 18.11 -3.03 9.39
N SER A 9 17.06 -3.16 8.61
CA SER A 9 16.32 -4.42 8.41
C SER A 9 16.90 -5.20 7.24
N GLY A 10 17.16 -6.50 7.44
CA GLY A 10 17.43 -7.45 6.37
C GLY A 10 18.67 -7.17 5.52
N THR A 11 18.55 -7.44 4.23
CA THR A 11 19.61 -7.39 3.20
C THR A 11 19.78 -6.00 2.56
N GLU A 12 19.10 -4.98 3.03
CA GLU A 12 19.06 -3.64 2.41
C GLU A 12 20.38 -2.86 2.48
N PHE A 13 21.35 -3.32 3.27
CA PHE A 13 22.66 -2.71 3.34
C PHE A 13 23.72 -3.59 2.64
N GLY A 14 23.59 -3.76 1.34
CA GLY A 14 24.73 -4.17 0.51
C GLY A 14 25.74 -3.02 0.50
N GLY A 15 26.98 -3.23 0.94
CA GLY A 15 27.99 -2.18 1.11
C GLY A 15 28.26 -1.27 -0.10
N ASP A 16 27.76 -1.65 -1.29
CA ASP A 16 27.84 -0.90 -2.55
C ASP A 16 26.50 -0.29 -2.99
N GLY A 17 25.42 -0.44 -2.19
CA GLY A 17 24.08 0.07 -2.50
C GLY A 17 23.92 1.56 -2.22
N LEU A 18 23.01 2.22 -2.98
CA LEU A 18 22.59 3.58 -2.70
C LEU A 18 21.73 3.61 -1.42
N CYS A 19 22.07 4.48 -0.49
CA CYS A 19 21.32 4.65 0.74
C CYS A 19 20.34 5.83 0.62
N SER A 20 19.10 5.67 1.08
CA SER A 20 18.13 6.75 1.09
C SER A 20 18.39 7.73 2.24
N ARG A 21 17.88 8.95 2.12
CA ARG A 21 17.95 9.97 3.18
C ARG A 21 17.23 9.49 4.45
N GLY A 22 16.08 8.85 4.28
CA GLY A 22 15.29 8.26 5.37
C GLY A 22 16.07 7.19 6.13
N THR A 23 16.72 6.29 5.42
CA THR A 23 17.56 5.24 6.03
C THR A 23 18.65 5.85 6.93
N ILE A 24 19.37 6.86 6.46
CA ILE A 24 20.43 7.50 7.25
C ILE A 24 19.87 8.15 8.52
N VAL A 25 18.82 8.96 8.40
CA VAL A 25 18.22 9.64 9.56
C VAL A 25 17.63 8.63 10.55
N THR A 26 16.99 7.57 10.08
CA THR A 26 16.47 6.49 10.93
C THR A 26 17.60 5.74 11.66
N MET A 27 18.72 5.50 11.01
CA MET A 27 19.89 4.91 11.67
C MET A 27 20.41 5.82 12.81
N LEU A 28 20.54 7.12 12.57
CA LEU A 28 20.96 8.09 13.58
C LEU A 28 19.98 8.16 14.74
N TRP A 29 18.68 8.17 14.47
CA TRP A 29 17.62 8.13 15.46
C TRP A 29 17.65 6.84 16.30
N LYS A 30 17.85 5.68 15.66
CA LYS A 30 18.01 4.38 16.36
C LYS A 30 19.26 4.34 17.23
N LEU A 31 20.37 4.91 16.77
CA LEU A 31 21.61 5.07 17.56
C LEU A 31 21.43 5.97 18.78
N ALA A 32 20.58 7.01 18.66
CA ALA A 32 20.20 7.89 19.76
C ALA A 32 19.21 7.24 20.75
N GLY A 33 18.83 5.98 20.59
CA GLY A 33 17.91 5.26 21.47
C GLY A 33 16.43 5.47 21.15
N LYS A 34 16.09 5.86 19.92
CA LYS A 34 14.73 6.12 19.45
C LYS A 34 13.95 7.13 20.32
N PRO A 35 14.51 8.30 20.63
CA PRO A 35 13.82 9.27 21.46
C PRO A 35 12.52 9.74 20.78
N THR A 36 11.46 9.91 21.58
CA THR A 36 10.20 10.48 21.09
C THR A 36 10.41 11.99 20.86
N ALA A 37 10.05 12.47 19.67
CA ALA A 37 10.03 13.90 19.38
C ALA A 37 8.95 14.59 20.25
N GLN A 38 9.24 15.81 20.73
CA GLN A 38 8.29 16.55 21.57
C GLN A 38 7.15 17.17 20.77
N GLN A 39 7.33 17.37 19.47
CA GLN A 39 6.29 17.81 18.55
C GLN A 39 5.84 16.63 17.70
N GLU A 40 4.60 16.15 17.94
CA GLU A 40 3.92 15.29 16.99
C GLU A 40 3.62 16.14 15.75
N SER A 41 4.20 15.75 14.60
CA SER A 41 3.72 16.26 13.33
C SER A 41 2.29 15.78 13.18
N GLN A 42 1.30 16.67 13.17
CA GLN A 42 -0.08 16.37 12.77
C GLN A 42 -0.05 16.08 11.27
N SER A 43 0.28 14.86 10.92
CA SER A 43 0.03 14.33 9.59
C SER A 43 -1.45 13.98 9.52
N GLU A 44 -2.25 14.80 8.85
CA GLU A 44 -3.57 14.35 8.39
C GLU A 44 -3.32 13.06 7.60
N THR A 45 -4.01 11.98 7.99
CA THR A 45 -3.93 10.72 7.23
C THR A 45 -4.38 11.01 5.81
N GLU A 46 -3.46 10.91 4.86
CA GLU A 46 -3.80 11.14 3.46
C GLU A 46 -4.91 10.16 3.05
N TRP A 47 -5.98 10.68 2.48
CA TRP A 47 -7.18 9.91 2.13
C TRP A 47 -6.88 8.64 1.31
N ASN A 48 -5.88 8.71 0.42
CA ASN A 48 -5.42 7.60 -0.42
C ASN A 48 -4.56 6.58 0.33
N LEU A 49 -4.08 6.91 1.54
CA LEU A 49 -3.27 6.04 2.39
C LEU A 49 -4.08 5.42 3.54
N LEU A 50 -5.41 5.57 3.53
CA LEU A 50 -6.27 4.88 4.49
C LEU A 50 -6.03 3.37 4.43
N LEU A 51 -5.46 2.79 5.48
CA LEU A 51 -5.28 1.36 5.59
C LEU A 51 -6.59 0.68 5.96
N VAL A 52 -7.06 -0.19 5.09
CA VAL A 52 -8.21 -1.06 5.33
C VAL A 52 -7.77 -2.50 5.13
N ASN A 53 -7.86 -3.32 6.18
CA ASN A 53 -7.52 -4.74 6.17
C ASN A 53 -8.22 -5.44 7.35
N PRO A 54 -8.04 -6.75 7.61
CA PRO A 54 -8.72 -7.46 8.69
C PRO A 54 -8.57 -6.82 10.09
N TRP A 55 -7.52 -6.06 10.32
CA TRP A 55 -7.22 -5.43 11.63
C TRP A 55 -7.55 -3.94 11.66
N ASN A 56 -7.78 -3.32 10.52
CA ASN A 56 -8.06 -1.89 10.36
C ASN A 56 -9.36 -1.74 9.55
N PRO A 57 -10.52 -1.69 10.21
CA PRO A 57 -11.80 -1.52 9.52
C PRO A 57 -11.95 -0.09 8.95
N VAL A 58 -12.82 0.06 7.96
CA VAL A 58 -13.25 1.37 7.47
C VAL A 58 -13.84 2.17 8.64
N PRO A 59 -13.41 3.43 8.86
CA PRO A 59 -13.94 4.26 9.94
C PRO A 59 -15.47 4.41 9.87
N GLN A 60 -16.13 4.47 11.03
CA GLN A 60 -17.61 4.52 11.09
C GLN A 60 -18.21 5.79 10.47
N ASP A 61 -17.48 6.89 10.51
CA ASP A 61 -17.85 8.19 9.93
C ASP A 61 -17.28 8.40 8.53
N PHE A 62 -16.71 7.35 7.93
CA PHE A 62 -16.13 7.42 6.59
C PHE A 62 -17.21 7.75 5.55
N SER A 63 -16.96 8.78 4.79
CA SER A 63 -17.80 9.18 3.67
C SER A 63 -16.97 9.37 2.40
N ILE A 64 -17.58 9.10 1.26
CA ILE A 64 -16.90 9.11 -0.03
C ILE A 64 -17.82 9.68 -1.11
N ALA A 65 -17.29 10.54 -1.96
CA ALA A 65 -17.90 10.92 -3.22
C ALA A 65 -17.44 9.94 -4.30
N LEU A 66 -18.40 9.40 -5.06
CA LEU A 66 -18.16 8.40 -6.08
C LEU A 66 -18.28 8.99 -7.48
N ALA A 67 -17.38 8.57 -8.38
CA ALA A 67 -17.47 8.83 -9.81
C ALA A 67 -17.44 7.52 -10.59
N GLN A 68 -18.21 7.46 -11.67
CA GLN A 68 -18.31 6.27 -12.52
C GLN A 68 -17.05 6.12 -13.38
N ILE A 69 -16.53 4.91 -13.45
CA ILE A 69 -15.42 4.52 -14.33
C ILE A 69 -15.94 4.48 -15.77
N GLU A 70 -15.25 5.13 -16.70
CA GLU A 70 -15.63 5.18 -18.11
C GLU A 70 -15.81 3.79 -18.72
N GLY A 71 -16.90 3.61 -19.43
CA GLY A 71 -17.24 2.34 -20.10
C GLY A 71 -17.62 1.18 -19.18
N SER A 72 -17.92 1.45 -17.91
CA SER A 72 -18.37 0.46 -16.94
C SER A 72 -19.55 0.94 -16.08
N ASP A 73 -20.23 0.02 -15.40
CA ASP A 73 -21.29 0.32 -14.42
C ASP A 73 -20.73 0.49 -12.99
N TYR A 74 -19.41 0.49 -12.82
CA TYR A 74 -18.73 0.56 -11.54
C TYR A 74 -18.25 1.97 -11.24
N SER A 75 -18.11 2.28 -9.96
CA SER A 75 -17.63 3.57 -9.47
C SER A 75 -16.48 3.40 -8.48
N VAL A 76 -15.63 4.42 -8.40
CA VAL A 76 -14.55 4.57 -7.41
C VAL A 76 -14.64 5.93 -6.74
N ASP A 77 -13.77 6.21 -5.77
CA ASP A 77 -13.59 7.56 -5.23
C ASP A 77 -13.34 8.56 -6.38
N GLU A 78 -14.10 9.68 -6.40
CA GLU A 78 -14.00 10.66 -7.46
C GLU A 78 -12.58 11.21 -7.67
N ARG A 79 -11.76 11.21 -6.60
CA ARG A 79 -10.38 11.72 -6.61
C ARG A 79 -9.41 10.81 -7.36
N CYS A 80 -9.75 9.54 -7.58
CA CYS A 80 -8.90 8.59 -8.32
C CYS A 80 -9.50 8.14 -9.67
N VAL A 81 -10.71 8.59 -10.04
CA VAL A 81 -11.38 8.11 -11.26
C VAL A 81 -10.62 8.45 -12.54
N ASP A 82 -10.00 9.63 -12.63
CA ASP A 82 -9.21 10.02 -13.80
C ASP A 82 -7.98 9.15 -13.98
N ALA A 83 -7.28 8.84 -12.90
CA ALA A 83 -6.14 7.90 -12.90
C ALA A 83 -6.57 6.49 -13.34
N MET A 84 -7.73 6.04 -12.86
CA MET A 84 -8.32 4.76 -13.24
C MET A 84 -8.65 4.72 -14.74
N ASN A 85 -9.31 5.73 -15.27
CA ASN A 85 -9.67 5.82 -16.69
C ASN A 85 -8.43 5.85 -17.57
N GLN A 86 -7.39 6.60 -17.20
CA GLN A 86 -6.11 6.63 -17.92
C GLN A 86 -5.43 5.27 -17.93
N MET A 87 -5.35 4.59 -16.80
CA MET A 87 -4.76 3.24 -16.69
C MET A 87 -5.49 2.25 -17.60
N MET A 88 -6.82 2.23 -17.58
CA MET A 88 -7.63 1.35 -18.43
C MET A 88 -7.43 1.65 -19.92
N ALA A 89 -7.43 2.92 -20.30
CA ALA A 89 -7.22 3.35 -21.69
C ALA A 89 -5.83 2.95 -22.20
N HIS A 90 -4.77 3.19 -21.42
CA HIS A 90 -3.41 2.84 -21.81
C HIS A 90 -3.19 1.33 -21.87
N CYS A 91 -3.78 0.57 -20.95
CA CYS A 91 -3.79 -0.89 -21.01
C CYS A 91 -4.45 -1.39 -22.30
N TRP A 92 -5.58 -0.78 -22.71
CA TRP A 92 -6.26 -1.08 -23.94
C TRP A 92 -5.41 -0.73 -25.17
N TRP A 93 -4.79 0.44 -25.20
CA TRP A 93 -3.93 0.87 -26.33
C TRP A 93 -2.66 0.02 -26.45
N ALA A 94 -2.20 -0.59 -25.36
CA ALA A 94 -1.14 -1.59 -25.38
C ALA A 94 -1.56 -2.95 -25.97
N GLY A 95 -2.82 -3.07 -26.45
CA GLY A 95 -3.33 -4.28 -27.07
C GLY A 95 -3.98 -5.28 -26.12
N ASN A 96 -4.19 -4.92 -24.87
CA ASN A 96 -4.84 -5.74 -23.85
C ASN A 96 -6.36 -5.49 -23.84
N ARG A 97 -7.08 -6.30 -23.07
CA ARG A 97 -8.54 -6.18 -22.94
C ARG A 97 -8.97 -6.16 -21.46
N PRO A 98 -8.64 -5.08 -20.73
CA PRO A 98 -9.03 -4.97 -19.33
C PRO A 98 -10.55 -4.79 -19.18
N VAL A 99 -11.13 -5.46 -18.19
CA VAL A 99 -12.54 -5.33 -17.83
C VAL A 99 -12.64 -5.16 -16.31
N VAL A 100 -13.23 -4.06 -15.84
CA VAL A 100 -13.58 -3.90 -14.44
C VAL A 100 -14.72 -4.83 -14.12
N CYS A 101 -14.56 -5.69 -13.12
CA CYS A 101 -15.60 -6.62 -12.68
C CYS A 101 -16.09 -6.36 -11.25
N SER A 102 -15.40 -5.48 -10.51
CA SER A 102 -15.83 -4.97 -9.22
C SER A 102 -15.08 -3.67 -8.90
N ALA A 103 -15.72 -2.75 -8.18
CA ALA A 103 -15.10 -1.55 -7.66
C ALA A 103 -15.76 -1.19 -6.32
N TYR A 104 -16.26 0.03 -6.11
CA TYR A 104 -16.95 0.36 -4.86
C TYR A 104 -18.05 -0.66 -4.53
N ARG A 105 -18.09 -1.07 -3.27
CA ARG A 105 -19.12 -1.96 -2.72
C ARG A 105 -19.77 -1.32 -1.50
N THR A 106 -21.10 -1.31 -1.46
CA THR A 106 -21.81 -0.92 -0.23
C THR A 106 -21.58 -1.94 0.87
N PRO A 107 -21.77 -1.57 2.15
CA PRO A 107 -21.70 -2.52 3.27
C PRO A 107 -22.59 -3.75 3.06
N GLU A 108 -23.84 -3.55 2.61
CA GLU A 108 -24.81 -4.62 2.36
C GLU A 108 -24.35 -5.58 1.26
N LYS A 109 -23.69 -5.03 0.23
CA LYS A 109 -23.11 -5.86 -0.85
C LYS A 109 -21.95 -6.71 -0.33
N GLN A 110 -21.09 -6.15 0.51
CA GLN A 110 -19.98 -6.89 1.12
C GLN A 110 -20.49 -7.99 2.06
N GLU A 111 -21.55 -7.72 2.85
CA GLU A 111 -22.22 -8.74 3.70
C GLU A 111 -22.75 -9.92 2.88
N GLN A 112 -23.42 -9.63 1.75
CA GLN A 112 -23.92 -10.67 0.85
C GLN A 112 -22.80 -11.53 0.26
N LEU A 113 -21.67 -10.91 -0.14
CA LEU A 113 -20.52 -11.61 -0.70
C LEU A 113 -19.86 -12.49 0.35
N PHE A 114 -19.65 -11.98 1.55
CA PHE A 114 -19.04 -12.72 2.64
C PHE A 114 -19.94 -13.90 3.07
N ALA A 115 -21.24 -13.68 3.24
CA ALA A 115 -22.19 -14.74 3.57
C ALA A 115 -22.21 -15.86 2.50
N LYS A 116 -22.08 -15.49 1.21
CA LYS A 116 -21.96 -16.47 0.12
C LYS A 116 -20.64 -17.25 0.19
N ALA A 117 -19.52 -16.60 0.51
CA ALA A 117 -18.24 -17.28 0.70
C ALA A 117 -18.28 -18.25 1.88
N VAL A 118 -18.84 -17.85 3.02
CA VAL A 118 -19.05 -18.72 4.18
C VAL A 118 -19.92 -19.93 3.81
N ALA A 119 -21.04 -19.72 3.12
CA ALA A 119 -21.92 -20.80 2.68
C ALA A 119 -21.21 -21.80 1.74
N LYS A 120 -20.31 -21.31 0.85
CA LYS A 120 -19.46 -22.15 -0.01
C LYS A 120 -18.60 -23.09 0.85
N TRP A 121 -17.90 -22.56 1.85
CA TRP A 121 -17.02 -23.34 2.71
C TRP A 121 -17.78 -24.32 3.62
N MET A 122 -18.95 -23.92 4.14
CA MET A 122 -19.85 -24.84 4.84
C MET A 122 -20.33 -25.98 3.95
N GLY A 123 -20.55 -25.70 2.66
CA GLY A 123 -20.90 -26.72 1.64
C GLY A 123 -19.80 -27.76 1.43
N PHE A 124 -18.55 -27.45 1.75
CA PHE A 124 -17.44 -28.42 1.79
C PHE A 124 -17.32 -29.17 3.13
N GLY A 125 -18.25 -28.96 4.06
CA GLY A 125 -18.31 -29.70 5.33
C GLY A 125 -17.61 -29.02 6.50
N LEU A 126 -17.14 -27.78 6.36
CA LEU A 126 -16.54 -27.04 7.46
C LEU A 126 -17.60 -26.58 8.48
N SER A 127 -17.21 -26.48 9.75
CA SER A 127 -18.01 -25.78 10.74
C SER A 127 -18.19 -24.30 10.33
N ARG A 128 -19.23 -23.63 10.85
CA ARG A 128 -19.45 -22.21 10.56
C ARG A 128 -18.21 -21.35 10.92
N ALA A 129 -17.62 -21.58 12.09
CA ALA A 129 -16.45 -20.84 12.54
C ALA A 129 -15.22 -21.06 11.64
N ASP A 130 -15.01 -22.30 11.17
CA ASP A 130 -13.94 -22.63 10.24
C ASP A 130 -14.22 -22.03 8.85
N ALA A 131 -15.47 -22.11 8.39
CA ALA A 131 -15.91 -21.53 7.12
C ALA A 131 -15.76 -19.99 7.09
N GLU A 132 -16.03 -19.30 8.20
CA GLU A 132 -15.81 -17.86 8.34
C GLU A 132 -14.31 -17.51 8.26
N ARG A 133 -13.41 -18.29 8.86
CA ARG A 133 -11.96 -18.09 8.77
C ARG A 133 -11.45 -18.29 7.34
N GLU A 134 -11.86 -19.35 6.67
CA GLU A 134 -11.45 -19.62 5.28
C GLU A 134 -12.02 -18.56 4.33
N ALA A 135 -13.28 -18.18 4.50
CA ALA A 135 -13.92 -17.16 3.69
C ALA A 135 -13.22 -15.80 3.84
N ALA A 136 -12.74 -15.44 5.04
CA ALA A 136 -12.09 -14.17 5.32
C ALA A 136 -10.75 -14.00 4.58
N GLN A 137 -10.11 -15.08 4.14
CA GLN A 137 -8.87 -15.03 3.35
C GLN A 137 -9.13 -14.67 1.88
N GLU A 138 -10.31 -15.06 1.33
CA GLU A 138 -10.70 -14.83 -0.06
C GLU A 138 -11.64 -13.61 -0.21
N THR A 139 -12.42 -13.31 0.81
CA THR A 139 -13.45 -12.27 0.80
C THR A 139 -13.41 -11.54 2.11
N ALA A 140 -12.99 -10.29 2.11
CA ALA A 140 -12.86 -9.50 3.33
C ALA A 140 -14.16 -9.50 4.16
N VAL A 141 -14.00 -9.58 5.47
CA VAL A 141 -15.11 -9.44 6.43
C VAL A 141 -15.78 -8.06 6.21
N PRO A 142 -17.12 -7.95 6.29
CA PRO A 142 -17.81 -6.68 6.17
C PRO A 142 -17.19 -5.60 7.09
N GLY A 143 -16.93 -4.43 6.52
CA GLY A 143 -16.23 -3.35 7.22
C GLY A 143 -14.70 -3.38 7.06
N THR A 144 -14.10 -4.44 6.53
CA THR A 144 -12.63 -4.55 6.34
C THR A 144 -12.21 -4.67 4.88
N SER A 145 -13.10 -4.35 3.94
CA SER A 145 -12.84 -4.39 2.50
C SER A 145 -12.48 -3.02 1.96
N GLU A 146 -11.37 -2.91 1.22
CA GLU A 146 -10.96 -1.69 0.54
C GLU A 146 -11.95 -1.22 -0.54
N HIS A 147 -12.77 -2.12 -1.07
CA HIS A 147 -13.87 -1.76 -1.97
C HIS A 147 -14.91 -0.86 -1.28
N GLN A 148 -15.08 -0.96 0.05
CA GLN A 148 -15.97 -0.08 0.79
C GLN A 148 -15.39 1.32 0.99
N ALA A 149 -14.07 1.47 0.82
CA ALA A 149 -13.42 2.77 0.79
C ALA A 149 -13.37 3.41 -0.61
N GLY A 150 -13.85 2.71 -1.66
CA GLY A 150 -13.85 3.20 -3.05
C GLY A 150 -12.47 3.34 -3.67
N LEU A 151 -11.44 2.78 -3.04
CA LEU A 151 -10.04 2.90 -3.47
C LEU A 151 -9.52 1.66 -4.20
N ALA A 152 -10.33 0.60 -4.29
CA ALA A 152 -9.96 -0.67 -4.88
C ALA A 152 -10.83 -1.04 -6.06
N VAL A 153 -10.22 -1.71 -7.04
CA VAL A 153 -10.87 -2.25 -8.24
C VAL A 153 -10.39 -3.66 -8.52
N ASP A 154 -11.33 -4.52 -8.95
CA ASP A 154 -11.00 -5.83 -9.51
C ASP A 154 -11.05 -5.75 -11.04
N ILE A 155 -9.93 -6.05 -11.69
CA ILE A 155 -9.79 -6.01 -13.15
C ILE A 155 -9.45 -7.41 -13.65
N ILE A 156 -10.16 -7.87 -14.67
CA ILE A 156 -9.91 -9.15 -15.34
C ILE A 156 -9.53 -8.95 -16.80
N ASP A 157 -8.93 -9.96 -17.39
CA ASP A 157 -8.76 -10.05 -18.85
C ASP A 157 -10.08 -10.54 -19.49
N ALA A 158 -10.58 -9.83 -20.50
CA ALA A 158 -11.81 -10.22 -21.21
C ALA A 158 -11.76 -11.62 -21.82
N GLY A 159 -10.57 -12.15 -22.11
CA GLY A 159 -10.36 -13.51 -22.59
C GLY A 159 -10.45 -14.58 -21.49
N TYR A 160 -10.44 -14.18 -20.22
CA TYR A 160 -10.52 -15.09 -19.07
C TYR A 160 -11.36 -14.50 -17.93
N PRO A 161 -12.70 -14.59 -17.99
CA PRO A 161 -13.59 -13.91 -17.03
C PRO A 161 -13.75 -14.66 -15.69
N LYS A 162 -12.67 -15.11 -15.09
CA LYS A 162 -12.67 -15.78 -13.78
C LYS A 162 -11.68 -15.10 -12.83
N LEU A 163 -12.14 -14.85 -11.59
CA LEU A 163 -11.32 -14.35 -10.49
C LEU A 163 -10.61 -15.54 -9.81
N ASN A 164 -9.40 -15.84 -10.26
CA ASN A 164 -8.49 -16.79 -9.64
C ASN A 164 -7.05 -16.50 -10.09
N GLU A 165 -6.07 -17.16 -9.48
CA GLU A 165 -4.63 -16.93 -9.70
C GLU A 165 -4.20 -17.04 -11.18
N LYS A 166 -4.94 -17.77 -12.03
CA LYS A 166 -4.66 -17.85 -13.46
C LYS A 166 -4.72 -16.47 -14.16
N GLN A 167 -5.40 -15.49 -13.57
CA GLN A 167 -5.35 -14.10 -14.04
C GLN A 167 -3.90 -13.61 -14.17
N ALA A 168 -2.99 -13.95 -13.24
CA ALA A 168 -1.59 -13.54 -13.30
C ALA A 168 -0.89 -13.89 -14.63
N SER A 169 -1.33 -14.95 -15.31
CA SER A 169 -0.78 -15.36 -16.58
C SER A 169 -1.37 -14.63 -17.80
N MET A 170 -2.46 -13.86 -17.63
CA MET A 170 -3.15 -13.17 -18.71
C MET A 170 -2.39 -11.90 -19.14
N PRO A 171 -2.41 -11.55 -20.43
CA PRO A 171 -1.72 -10.37 -20.95
C PRO A 171 -2.10 -9.08 -20.23
N THR A 172 -3.39 -8.86 -19.97
CA THR A 172 -3.91 -7.70 -19.23
C THR A 172 -3.26 -7.58 -17.85
N GLN A 173 -3.20 -8.69 -17.08
CA GLN A 173 -2.64 -8.65 -15.72
C GLN A 173 -1.13 -8.43 -15.72
N LYS A 174 -0.41 -9.02 -16.68
CA LYS A 174 1.04 -8.78 -16.82
C LYS A 174 1.32 -7.30 -17.06
N TRP A 175 0.56 -6.67 -17.94
CA TRP A 175 0.69 -5.25 -18.21
C TRP A 175 0.33 -4.42 -16.97
N LEU A 176 -0.80 -4.72 -16.31
CA LEU A 176 -1.22 -3.99 -15.12
C LEU A 176 -0.21 -4.11 -13.97
N MET A 177 0.31 -5.30 -13.68
CA MET A 177 1.32 -5.49 -12.64
C MET A 177 2.63 -4.75 -12.94
N GLU A 178 2.97 -4.56 -14.22
CA GLU A 178 4.17 -3.83 -14.64
C GLU A 178 3.98 -2.31 -14.60
N HIS A 179 2.76 -1.79 -14.88
CA HIS A 179 2.52 -0.38 -15.15
C HIS A 179 1.54 0.33 -14.21
N CYS A 180 0.76 -0.37 -13.38
CA CYS A 180 -0.29 0.24 -12.56
C CYS A 180 0.24 1.35 -11.63
N TRP A 181 1.48 1.24 -11.18
CA TRP A 181 2.14 2.21 -10.31
C TRP A 181 2.30 3.59 -10.99
N GLU A 182 2.45 3.65 -12.30
CA GLU A 182 2.53 4.90 -13.08
C GLU A 182 1.25 5.75 -12.97
N TYR A 183 0.13 5.10 -12.62
CA TYR A 183 -1.20 5.71 -12.43
C TYR A 183 -1.59 5.80 -10.94
N GLY A 184 -0.67 5.51 -10.03
CA GLY A 184 -0.92 5.56 -8.60
C GLY A 184 -1.64 4.34 -8.03
N PHE A 185 -1.71 3.22 -8.77
CA PHE A 185 -2.25 1.96 -8.29
C PHE A 185 -1.14 0.98 -7.93
N ILE A 186 -1.43 0.06 -7.03
CA ILE A 186 -0.56 -1.06 -6.66
C ILE A 186 -1.32 -2.38 -6.82
N LEU A 187 -0.58 -3.45 -7.11
CA LEU A 187 -1.06 -4.81 -6.84
C LEU A 187 -1.16 -4.98 -5.33
N ARG A 188 -2.39 -5.01 -4.81
CA ARG A 188 -2.63 -4.87 -3.36
C ARG A 188 -2.23 -6.10 -2.55
N TYR A 189 -2.45 -7.28 -3.10
CA TYR A 189 -2.23 -8.57 -2.44
C TYR A 189 -1.23 -9.42 -3.22
N PRO A 190 0.09 -9.13 -3.10
CA PRO A 190 1.14 -9.93 -3.76
C PRO A 190 1.22 -11.34 -3.20
N GLU A 191 1.80 -12.27 -3.97
CA GLU A 191 1.84 -13.70 -3.67
C GLU A 191 2.55 -14.04 -2.34
N ASP A 192 3.58 -13.28 -1.98
CA ASP A 192 4.44 -13.53 -0.82
C ASP A 192 4.10 -12.65 0.41
N LYS A 193 2.98 -11.94 0.42
CA LYS A 193 2.63 -10.95 1.46
C LYS A 193 1.33 -11.27 2.22
N SER A 194 0.74 -12.45 2.04
CA SER A 194 -0.55 -12.81 2.66
C SER A 194 -0.54 -12.74 4.19
N ASP A 195 0.58 -13.05 4.83
CA ASP A 195 0.72 -12.94 6.29
C ASP A 195 0.66 -11.48 6.80
N LEU A 196 1.03 -10.52 5.95
CA LEU A 196 1.02 -9.09 6.27
C LEU A 196 -0.31 -8.43 5.91
N THR A 197 -0.89 -8.82 4.79
CA THR A 197 -2.13 -8.22 4.27
C THR A 197 -3.40 -8.88 4.84
N GLY A 198 -3.30 -10.14 5.28
CA GLY A 198 -4.42 -10.96 5.75
C GLY A 198 -5.31 -11.52 4.63
N ILE A 199 -4.95 -11.28 3.36
CA ILE A 199 -5.68 -11.76 2.17
C ILE A 199 -4.72 -12.57 1.30
N ILE A 200 -5.23 -13.60 0.64
CA ILE A 200 -4.48 -14.43 -0.31
C ILE A 200 -4.02 -13.62 -1.53
N TYR A 201 -3.17 -14.23 -2.36
CA TYR A 201 -2.77 -13.63 -3.63
C TYR A 201 -3.96 -13.34 -4.55
N GLU A 202 -4.11 -12.08 -4.95
CA GLU A 202 -5.19 -11.62 -5.83
C GLU A 202 -4.63 -10.81 -7.01
N PRO A 203 -4.20 -11.44 -8.10
CA PRO A 203 -3.60 -10.73 -9.24
C PRO A 203 -4.57 -9.81 -10.00
N TRP A 204 -5.83 -9.76 -9.62
CA TRP A 204 -6.88 -8.90 -10.19
C TRP A 204 -7.15 -7.65 -9.36
N HIS A 205 -6.71 -7.59 -8.08
CA HIS A 205 -7.08 -6.55 -7.14
C HIS A 205 -6.04 -5.42 -7.09
N TYR A 206 -6.44 -4.24 -7.56
CA TYR A 206 -5.61 -3.05 -7.59
C TYR A 206 -6.14 -1.99 -6.64
N ARG A 207 -5.23 -1.36 -5.88
CA ARG A 207 -5.51 -0.33 -4.90
C ARG A 207 -4.86 0.99 -5.29
N TYR A 208 -5.64 2.09 -5.27
CA TYR A 208 -5.10 3.44 -5.45
C TYR A 208 -4.42 3.94 -4.17
N VAL A 209 -3.20 4.43 -4.30
CA VAL A 209 -2.38 4.99 -3.21
C VAL A 209 -1.68 6.29 -3.60
N GLY A 210 -1.92 6.80 -4.82
CA GLY A 210 -1.21 7.95 -5.40
C GLY A 210 0.13 7.55 -6.04
N VAL A 211 0.55 8.33 -7.05
CA VAL A 211 1.69 7.99 -7.93
C VAL A 211 3.00 7.86 -7.16
N GLU A 212 3.30 8.82 -6.28
CA GLU A 212 4.57 8.81 -5.53
C GLU A 212 4.66 7.59 -4.59
N THR A 213 3.58 7.27 -3.88
CA THR A 213 3.52 6.07 -3.02
C THR A 213 3.60 4.78 -3.83
N ALA A 214 2.83 4.70 -4.92
CA ALA A 214 2.82 3.51 -5.78
C ALA A 214 4.21 3.23 -6.37
N LYS A 215 4.93 4.28 -6.77
CA LYS A 215 6.30 4.19 -7.25
C LYS A 215 7.24 3.60 -6.19
N VAL A 216 7.20 4.10 -4.96
CA VAL A 216 8.04 3.59 -3.86
C VAL A 216 7.74 2.13 -3.56
N ILE A 217 6.44 1.78 -3.49
CA ILE A 217 5.99 0.42 -3.25
C ILE A 217 6.48 -0.52 -4.36
N HIS A 218 6.36 -0.10 -5.63
CA HIS A 218 6.82 -0.86 -6.79
C HIS A 218 8.34 -1.04 -6.80
N GLU A 219 9.12 0.04 -6.63
CA GLU A 219 10.59 0.02 -6.67
C GLU A 219 11.20 -0.80 -5.53
N GLN A 220 10.54 -0.87 -4.37
CA GLN A 220 11.04 -1.57 -3.19
C GLN A 220 10.38 -2.95 -2.97
N GLY A 221 9.40 -3.34 -3.78
CA GLY A 221 8.69 -4.61 -3.62
C GLY A 221 7.90 -4.72 -2.31
N LEU A 222 7.33 -3.60 -1.83
CA LEU A 222 6.58 -3.54 -0.58
C LEU A 222 5.09 -3.85 -0.80
N CYS A 223 4.38 -4.25 0.26
CA CYS A 223 2.94 -4.09 0.35
C CYS A 223 2.59 -2.76 1.05
N LEU A 224 1.31 -2.39 1.07
CA LEU A 224 0.87 -1.13 1.70
C LEU A 224 1.20 -1.08 3.20
N GLU A 225 1.06 -2.19 3.91
CA GLU A 225 1.38 -2.32 5.33
C GLU A 225 2.85 -2.00 5.62
N GLU A 226 3.76 -2.59 4.84
CA GLU A 226 5.21 -2.36 4.98
C GLU A 226 5.56 -0.90 4.68
N TYR A 227 4.98 -0.33 3.62
CA TYR A 227 5.18 1.08 3.27
C TYR A 227 4.73 2.02 4.41
N LEU A 228 3.54 1.81 4.96
CA LEU A 228 3.01 2.65 6.04
C LEU A 228 3.84 2.51 7.32
N GLN A 229 4.31 1.31 7.65
CA GLN A 229 5.22 1.10 8.77
C GLN A 229 6.55 1.84 8.56
N GLN A 230 7.15 1.73 7.38
CA GLN A 230 8.39 2.43 7.04
C GLN A 230 8.20 3.95 7.08
N ARG A 231 7.09 4.46 6.53
CA ARG A 231 6.74 5.88 6.58
C ARG A 231 6.62 6.40 8.02
N ALA A 232 5.98 5.65 8.90
CA ALA A 232 5.85 6.01 10.32
C ALA A 232 7.22 6.05 11.03
N GLU A 233 8.13 5.12 10.72
CA GLU A 233 9.51 5.16 11.20
C GLU A 233 10.23 6.43 10.69
N TYR A 234 10.07 6.77 9.42
CA TYR A 234 10.67 7.99 8.86
C TYR A 234 10.09 9.26 9.48
N GLN A 235 8.78 9.32 9.70
CA GLN A 235 8.15 10.45 10.40
C GLN A 235 8.78 10.70 11.77
N SER A 236 8.92 9.65 12.57
CA SER A 236 9.54 9.73 13.91
C SER A 236 11.01 10.17 13.84
N ALA A 237 11.77 9.59 12.90
CA ALA A 237 13.19 9.92 12.74
C ALA A 237 13.41 11.34 12.21
N VAL A 238 12.56 11.81 11.27
CA VAL A 238 12.65 13.18 10.73
C VAL A 238 12.26 14.22 11.79
N ALA A 239 11.19 13.96 12.57
CA ALA A 239 10.81 14.84 13.66
C ALA A 239 11.94 15.00 14.69
N TRP A 240 12.55 13.89 15.11
CA TRP A 240 13.74 13.94 15.98
C TRP A 240 14.91 14.69 15.34
N ALA A 241 15.19 14.44 14.05
CA ALA A 241 16.30 15.07 13.33
C ALA A 241 16.10 16.58 13.20
N TRP A 242 14.86 17.03 13.02
CA TRP A 242 14.53 18.46 13.00
C TRP A 242 14.70 19.10 14.38
N GLU A 243 14.20 18.49 15.45
CA GLU A 243 14.40 18.98 16.83
C GLU A 243 15.88 19.08 17.22
N LYS A 244 16.71 18.19 16.66
CA LYS A 244 18.17 18.16 16.87
C LYS A 244 18.96 19.00 15.88
N GLY A 245 18.32 19.77 15.01
CA GLY A 245 19.02 20.57 14.00
C GLY A 245 19.76 19.74 12.94
N VAL A 246 19.55 18.42 12.88
CA VAL A 246 20.14 17.53 11.87
C VAL A 246 19.57 17.79 10.48
N THR A 247 18.33 18.22 10.39
CA THR A 247 17.66 18.66 9.17
C THR A 247 16.85 19.93 9.39
N ALA A 248 16.65 20.70 8.33
CA ALA A 248 15.73 21.83 8.31
C ALA A 248 14.28 21.43 7.98
N SER A 249 14.06 20.20 7.48
CA SER A 249 12.73 19.69 7.13
C SER A 249 11.96 19.30 8.38
N GLN A 250 10.73 19.83 8.52
CA GLN A 250 9.87 19.63 9.69
C GLN A 250 8.99 18.38 9.59
N ASN A 251 8.77 17.89 8.38
CA ASN A 251 7.92 16.73 8.12
C ASN A 251 8.57 15.77 7.10
N VAL A 252 8.00 14.58 6.99
CA VAL A 252 8.54 13.49 6.17
C VAL A 252 8.47 13.81 4.67
N ASP A 253 7.46 14.55 4.21
CA ASP A 253 7.26 14.83 2.79
C ASP A 253 8.28 15.85 2.29
N ASP A 254 8.50 16.95 3.02
CA ASP A 254 9.55 17.94 2.72
C ASP A 254 10.95 17.32 2.82
N PHE A 255 11.13 16.35 3.70
CA PHE A 255 12.41 15.64 3.85
C PHE A 255 12.68 14.73 2.65
N ALA A 256 11.66 14.23 1.99
CA ALA A 256 11.75 13.27 0.89
C ALA A 256 12.64 12.05 1.24
N PRO A 257 12.22 11.18 2.18
CA PRO A 257 13.07 10.15 2.77
C PRO A 257 13.50 9.07 1.78
N TYR A 258 12.74 8.87 0.71
CA TYR A 258 13.02 7.86 -0.32
C TYR A 258 14.08 8.31 -1.33
N ASN A 259 14.43 9.59 -1.37
CA ASN A 259 15.49 10.08 -2.23
C ASN A 259 16.87 9.57 -1.79
N THR A 260 17.75 9.30 -2.75
CA THR A 260 19.13 8.90 -2.50
C THR A 260 19.86 9.94 -1.66
N CYS A 261 20.56 9.50 -0.62
CA CYS A 261 21.41 10.34 0.19
C CYS A 261 22.76 10.55 -0.49
N THR A 262 23.11 11.80 -0.79
CA THR A 262 24.44 12.12 -1.30
C THR A 262 25.50 12.03 -0.20
N ARG A 263 26.77 11.84 -0.58
CA ARG A 263 27.89 11.85 0.38
C ARG A 263 27.96 13.14 1.19
N ALA A 264 27.66 14.28 0.56
CA ALA A 264 27.64 15.57 1.23
C ALA A 264 26.53 15.63 2.32
N GLN A 265 25.32 15.19 1.97
CA GLN A 265 24.21 15.10 2.93
C GLN A 265 24.53 14.16 4.08
N LEU A 266 25.10 12.97 3.81
CA LEU A 266 25.52 12.03 4.84
C LEU A 266 26.50 12.67 5.82
N VAL A 267 27.55 13.34 5.33
CA VAL A 267 28.54 14.02 6.17
C VAL A 267 27.88 15.14 6.98
N THR A 268 26.95 15.91 6.39
CA THR A 268 26.22 16.97 7.08
C THR A 268 25.36 16.39 8.21
N PHE A 269 24.57 15.35 7.95
CA PHE A 269 23.73 14.71 8.98
C PHE A 269 24.56 14.13 10.12
N LEU A 270 25.68 13.45 9.81
CA LEU A 270 26.59 12.93 10.82
C LEU A 270 27.21 14.05 11.66
N HIS A 271 27.71 15.11 11.03
CA HIS A 271 28.31 16.25 11.73
C HIS A 271 27.32 16.90 12.69
N GLN A 272 26.09 17.18 12.21
CA GLN A 272 25.04 17.80 13.04
C GLN A 272 24.58 16.90 14.18
N ALA A 273 24.42 15.60 13.92
CA ALA A 273 24.02 14.64 14.95
C ALA A 273 25.07 14.45 16.06
N LEU A 274 26.36 14.57 15.72
CA LEU A 274 27.49 14.42 16.66
C LEU A 274 27.87 15.73 17.37
N ALA A 275 27.51 16.90 16.82
CA ALA A 275 27.85 18.19 17.42
C ALA A 275 27.04 18.51 18.70
N GLU A 276 25.93 17.83 18.91
CA GLU A 276 25.03 18.00 20.07
C GLU A 276 25.15 16.88 21.13
N SER A 277 26.06 15.92 20.93
CA SER A 277 26.39 14.89 21.92
C SER A 277 27.55 15.34 22.78
#